data_faf81b680d4177fd8138753220ee3226
#
_entry.id   faf81b680d4177fd8138753220ee3226
#
_cell.length_a   1.000
_cell.length_b   1.000
_cell.length_c   1.000
_cell.angle_alpha   90.00
_cell.angle_beta   90.00
_cell.angle_gamma   90.00
#
_symmetry.space_group_name_H-M   'P 1'
#
loop_
_entity.id
_entity.type
_entity.pdbx_description
1 polymer ?
#
loop_
_entity_poly.entity_id
_entity_poly.type
_entity_poly.pdbx_seq_one_letter_code
_entity_poly.pdbx_strand_id
1 'polypeptide(L)'
;GHGAMYLSTRHPELFAAAGSMSGALDMNYTKFKINEAFAQSLKDRFQKLLGTSDVSQDVFFKNSVVNMAEMIKANNLPVTIDCGVDDFLIEVNRELHRRLVYNGTPHDYTERPGAHTWEYWQNSLPYHVLFFHKVFKTNGVTVE
;
A
#
# COMPACT_ATOMS: atom_id res chain seq x y z
N GLY A 1 5.57 1.96 0.68
CA GLY A 1 4.28 1.62 0.08
C GLY A 1 3.13 2.51 0.56
N HIS A 2 3.01 2.74 1.88
CA HIS A 2 1.93 3.60 2.42
C HIS A 2 1.95 5.01 1.80
N GLY A 3 3.09 5.70 1.86
CA GLY A 3 3.21 7.07 1.33
C GLY A 3 2.92 7.15 -0.17
N ALA A 4 3.41 6.19 -0.95
CA ALA A 4 3.13 6.11 -2.38
C ALA A 4 1.63 6.03 -2.68
N MET A 5 0.91 5.13 -2.02
CA MET A 5 -0.52 4.95 -2.20
C MET A 5 -1.34 6.09 -1.61
N TYR A 6 -0.98 6.57 -0.43
CA TYR A 6 -1.68 7.66 0.26
C TYR A 6 -1.63 8.97 -0.54
N LEU A 7 -0.42 9.37 -0.94
CA LEU A 7 -0.22 10.63 -1.65
C LEU A 7 -0.80 10.60 -3.07
N SER A 8 -0.58 9.51 -3.82
CA SER A 8 -1.11 9.39 -5.18
C SER A 8 -2.63 9.33 -5.21
N THR A 9 -3.24 8.71 -4.20
CA THR A 9 -4.71 8.65 -4.11
C THR A 9 -5.30 10.02 -3.78
N ARG A 10 -4.64 10.82 -2.95
CA ARG A 10 -5.11 12.17 -2.61
C ARG A 10 -4.77 13.22 -3.65
N HIS A 11 -3.74 12.99 -4.46
CA HIS A 11 -3.23 13.94 -5.46
C HIS A 11 -3.05 13.26 -6.83
N PRO A 12 -4.14 12.71 -7.41
CA PRO A 12 -4.05 11.99 -8.68
C PRO A 12 -3.58 12.86 -9.83
N GLU A 13 -3.72 14.18 -9.72
CA GLU A 13 -3.23 15.16 -10.71
C GLU A 13 -1.70 15.21 -10.81
N LEU A 14 -0.98 14.69 -9.80
CA LEU A 14 0.48 14.71 -9.75
C LEU A 14 1.13 13.39 -10.20
N PHE A 15 0.35 12.32 -10.32
CA PHE A 15 0.88 10.97 -10.53
C PHE A 15 0.16 10.26 -11.67
N ALA A 16 0.92 9.61 -12.56
CA ALA A 16 0.38 8.79 -13.63
C ALA A 16 0.03 7.36 -13.17
N ALA A 17 0.68 6.87 -12.13
CA ALA A 17 0.49 5.55 -11.53
C ALA A 17 1.09 5.49 -10.12
N ALA A 18 0.76 4.46 -9.37
CA ALA A 18 1.37 4.20 -8.07
C ALA A 18 1.65 2.71 -7.86
N GLY A 19 2.72 2.43 -7.11
CA GLY A 19 3.08 1.08 -6.72
C GLY A 19 3.37 0.98 -5.22
N SER A 20 2.86 -0.07 -4.59
CA SER A 20 3.15 -0.39 -3.20
C SER A 20 3.96 -1.67 -3.12
N MET A 21 5.16 -1.59 -2.57
CA MET A 21 5.95 -2.75 -2.13
C MET A 21 5.85 -2.84 -0.61
N SER A 22 5.15 -3.85 -0.12
CA SER A 22 4.97 -4.15 1.32
C SER A 22 4.49 -2.93 2.13
N GLY A 23 3.49 -2.22 1.64
CA GLY A 23 2.98 -1.02 2.31
C GLY A 23 2.22 -1.31 3.59
N ALA A 24 2.37 -0.47 4.62
CA ALA A 24 1.50 -0.43 5.79
C ALA A 24 0.17 0.26 5.40
N LEU A 25 -0.67 -0.45 4.65
CA LEU A 25 -1.87 0.11 4.01
C LEU A 25 -3.06 0.30 4.95
N ASP A 26 -2.97 -0.25 6.15
CA ASP A 26 -3.85 0.07 7.28
C ASP A 26 -3.00 0.53 8.45
N MET A 27 -3.31 1.68 9.03
CA MET A 27 -2.57 2.22 10.17
C MET A 27 -2.91 1.52 11.49
N ASN A 28 -3.93 0.66 11.47
CA ASN A 28 -4.29 -0.15 12.63
C ASN A 28 -3.27 -1.29 12.82
N TYR A 29 -2.23 -1.02 13.59
CA TYR A 29 -1.13 -1.94 13.85
C TYR A 29 -1.55 -3.23 14.60
N THR A 30 -2.74 -3.27 15.18
CA THR A 30 -3.26 -4.50 15.81
C THR A 30 -3.58 -5.60 14.78
N LYS A 31 -3.65 -5.25 13.51
CA LYS A 31 -3.83 -6.19 12.39
C LYS A 31 -2.52 -6.73 11.83
N PHE A 32 -1.38 -6.26 12.31
CA PHE A 32 -0.07 -6.71 11.85
C PHE A 32 0.32 -8.03 12.53
N LYS A 33 0.99 -8.91 11.78
CA LYS A 33 1.54 -10.16 12.33
C LYS A 33 2.87 -9.90 13.04
N ILE A 34 2.80 -9.32 14.23
CA ILE A 34 3.96 -8.88 15.01
C ILE A 34 3.89 -9.40 16.44
N ASN A 35 5.04 -9.48 17.09
CA ASN A 35 5.11 -9.80 18.52
C ASN A 35 4.76 -8.58 19.38
N GLU A 36 4.57 -8.83 20.68
CA GLU A 36 4.16 -7.80 21.63
C GLU A 36 5.18 -6.66 21.76
N ALA A 37 6.49 -6.97 21.73
CA ALA A 37 7.53 -5.95 21.82
C ALA A 37 7.51 -4.99 20.61
N PHE A 38 7.30 -5.53 19.42
CA PHE A 38 7.16 -4.69 18.22
C PHE A 38 5.85 -3.90 18.25
N ALA A 39 4.75 -4.50 18.69
CA ALA A 39 3.47 -3.79 18.85
C ALA A 39 3.62 -2.60 19.81
N GLN A 40 4.33 -2.78 20.94
CA GLN A 40 4.60 -1.69 21.88
C GLN A 40 5.46 -0.58 21.24
N SER A 41 6.48 -0.95 20.46
CA SER A 41 7.30 0.02 19.73
C SER A 41 6.47 0.85 18.72
N LEU A 42 5.55 0.22 18.02
CA LEU A 42 4.63 0.92 17.10
C LEU A 42 3.68 1.84 17.85
N LYS A 43 3.14 1.38 18.96
CA LYS A 43 2.29 2.16 19.85
C LYS A 43 2.98 3.47 20.28
N ASP A 44 4.24 3.37 20.73
CA ASP A 44 5.03 4.53 21.14
C ASP A 44 5.31 5.50 19.97
N ARG A 45 5.58 4.95 18.78
CA ARG A 45 5.79 5.74 17.57
C ARG A 45 4.52 6.47 17.14
N PHE A 46 3.39 5.79 17.11
CA PHE A 46 2.12 6.42 16.75
C PHE A 46 1.69 7.46 17.77
N GLN A 47 1.93 7.22 19.06
CA GLN A 47 1.68 8.23 20.10
C GLN A 47 2.48 9.52 19.83
N LYS A 48 3.74 9.40 19.38
CA LYS A 48 4.58 10.57 19.03
C LYS A 48 4.16 11.25 17.73
N LEU A 49 3.79 10.47 16.71
CA LEU A 49 3.48 10.98 15.38
C LEU A 49 2.07 11.55 15.25
N LEU A 50 1.10 10.89 15.87
CA LEU A 50 -0.32 11.18 15.70
C LEU A 50 -0.96 11.79 16.93
N GLY A 51 -0.22 11.89 18.03
CA GLY A 51 -0.76 12.36 19.32
C GLY A 51 -1.60 11.31 20.06
N THR A 52 -1.76 10.13 19.49
CA THR A 52 -2.51 9.01 20.08
C THR A 52 -2.00 7.67 19.58
N SER A 53 -2.15 6.65 20.41
CA SER A 53 -1.92 5.24 20.02
C SER A 53 -3.21 4.41 20.03
N ASP A 54 -4.34 5.07 20.28
CA ASP A 54 -5.66 4.43 20.22
C ASP A 54 -6.14 4.31 18.79
N VAL A 55 -6.09 3.07 18.27
CA VAL A 55 -6.44 2.76 16.87
C VAL A 55 -7.92 3.01 16.53
N SER A 56 -8.79 3.24 17.51
CA SER A 56 -10.17 3.62 17.29
C SER A 56 -10.35 5.09 16.92
N GLN A 57 -9.31 5.91 17.12
CA GLN A 57 -9.34 7.33 16.78
C GLN A 57 -9.37 7.56 15.26
N ASP A 58 -10.09 8.57 14.85
CA ASP A 58 -10.34 8.97 13.45
C ASP A 58 -9.06 9.14 12.62
N VAL A 59 -7.95 9.56 13.25
CA VAL A 59 -6.67 9.74 12.59
C VAL A 59 -6.13 8.43 12.01
N PHE A 60 -6.36 7.29 12.64
CA PHE A 60 -5.97 5.97 12.10
C PHE A 60 -6.80 5.62 10.88
N PHE A 61 -8.12 5.81 10.94
CA PHE A 61 -9.02 5.56 9.81
C PHE A 61 -8.67 6.44 8.60
N LYS A 62 -8.54 7.75 8.81
CA LYS A 62 -8.26 8.73 7.75
C LYS A 62 -6.92 8.53 7.06
N ASN A 63 -5.93 7.97 7.76
CA ASN A 63 -4.60 7.72 7.22
C ASN A 63 -4.41 6.28 6.69
N SER A 64 -5.43 5.44 6.74
CA SER A 64 -5.38 4.07 6.23
C SER A 64 -5.84 4.00 4.78
N VAL A 65 -4.95 3.54 3.91
CA VAL A 65 -5.22 3.41 2.46
C VAL A 65 -6.35 2.41 2.18
N VAL A 66 -6.51 1.39 3.01
CA VAL A 66 -7.62 0.43 2.89
C VAL A 66 -8.99 1.11 2.93
N ASN A 67 -9.11 2.26 3.57
CA ASN A 67 -10.34 3.06 3.63
C ASN A 67 -10.47 4.05 2.46
N MET A 68 -9.51 4.07 1.56
CA MET A 68 -9.51 4.93 0.35
C MET A 68 -9.89 4.17 -0.92
N ALA A 69 -10.39 2.94 -0.82
CA ALA A 69 -10.69 2.10 -1.99
C ALA A 69 -11.66 2.78 -2.98
N GLU A 70 -12.69 3.47 -2.49
CA GLU A 70 -13.62 4.21 -3.34
C GLU A 70 -12.96 5.44 -3.99
N MET A 71 -12.04 6.09 -3.29
CA MET A 71 -11.27 7.21 -3.86
C MET A 71 -10.30 6.72 -4.94
N ILE A 72 -9.65 5.57 -4.74
CA ILE A 72 -8.78 4.93 -5.75
C ILE A 72 -9.60 4.62 -7.01
N LYS A 73 -10.80 4.07 -6.84
CA LYS A 73 -11.74 3.82 -7.95
C LYS A 73 -12.09 5.11 -8.69
N ALA A 74 -12.50 6.15 -7.96
CA ALA A 74 -12.92 7.42 -8.54
C ALA A 74 -11.79 8.12 -9.31
N ASN A 75 -10.56 8.01 -8.84
CA ASN A 75 -9.38 8.60 -9.48
C ASN A 75 -9.00 7.90 -10.79
N ASN A 76 -9.40 6.64 -10.96
CA ASN A 76 -8.98 5.81 -12.10
C ASN A 76 -7.44 5.76 -12.27
N LEU A 77 -6.70 5.87 -11.18
CA LEU A 77 -5.25 5.81 -11.18
C LEU A 77 -4.79 4.36 -11.28
N PRO A 78 -3.93 4.00 -12.26
CA PRO A 78 -3.33 2.67 -12.30
C PRO A 78 -2.49 2.40 -11.06
N VAL A 79 -2.75 1.27 -10.39
CA VAL A 79 -2.03 0.88 -9.17
C VAL A 79 -1.56 -0.56 -9.23
N THR A 80 -0.40 -0.82 -8.65
CA THR A 80 0.14 -2.16 -8.42
C THR A 80 0.50 -2.35 -6.96
N ILE A 81 0.17 -3.50 -6.40
CA ILE A 81 0.37 -3.83 -4.99
C ILE A 81 1.12 -5.15 -4.93
N ASP A 82 2.20 -5.19 -4.15
CA ASP A 82 3.05 -6.37 -4.00
C ASP A 82 3.45 -6.53 -2.53
N CYS A 83 3.31 -7.73 -1.99
CA CYS A 83 3.69 -8.05 -0.62
C CYS A 83 4.10 -9.51 -0.47
N GLY A 84 5.15 -9.77 0.29
CA GLY A 84 5.58 -11.14 0.60
C GLY A 84 4.58 -11.85 1.50
N VAL A 85 4.38 -13.16 1.30
CA VAL A 85 3.43 -13.97 2.08
C VAL A 85 3.84 -14.13 3.54
N ASP A 86 5.12 -13.96 3.84
CA ASP A 86 5.69 -14.03 5.20
C ASP A 86 5.87 -12.63 5.82
N ASP A 87 5.46 -11.58 5.11
CA ASP A 87 5.54 -10.20 5.59
C ASP A 87 4.50 -9.96 6.70
N PHE A 88 4.90 -9.24 7.75
CA PHE A 88 3.99 -8.89 8.85
C PHE A 88 2.84 -7.98 8.41
N LEU A 89 2.93 -7.37 7.23
CA LEU A 89 1.90 -6.50 6.63
C LEU A 89 1.02 -7.22 5.59
N ILE A 90 1.17 -8.53 5.41
CA ILE A 90 0.46 -9.24 4.35
C ILE A 90 -1.06 -9.08 4.44
N GLU A 91 -1.64 -9.14 5.63
CA GLU A 91 -3.10 -9.08 5.79
C GLU A 91 -3.68 -7.71 5.40
N VAL A 92 -2.97 -6.61 5.69
CA VAL A 92 -3.45 -5.29 5.31
C VAL A 92 -3.30 -5.02 3.80
N ASN A 93 -2.35 -5.69 3.14
CA ASN A 93 -2.24 -5.68 1.68
C ASN A 93 -3.36 -6.51 1.03
N ARG A 94 -3.65 -7.69 1.55
CA ARG A 94 -4.80 -8.52 1.15
C ARG A 94 -6.13 -7.79 1.32
N GLU A 95 -6.27 -7.03 2.40
CA GLU A 95 -7.47 -6.25 2.68
C GLU A 95 -7.72 -5.19 1.60
N LEU A 96 -6.70 -4.40 1.23
CA LEU A 96 -6.86 -3.43 0.14
C LEU A 96 -7.20 -4.13 -1.18
N HIS A 97 -6.48 -5.20 -1.52
CA HIS A 97 -6.77 -6.01 -2.71
C HIS A 97 -8.23 -6.46 -2.73
N ARG A 98 -8.72 -7.05 -1.65
CA ARG A 98 -10.11 -7.52 -1.54
C ARG A 98 -11.12 -6.38 -1.75
N ARG A 99 -10.89 -5.21 -1.18
CA ARG A 99 -11.77 -4.03 -1.35
C ARG A 99 -11.77 -3.51 -2.77
N LEU A 100 -10.62 -3.49 -3.43
CA LEU A 100 -10.52 -3.07 -4.83
C LEU A 100 -11.18 -4.08 -5.78
N VAL A 101 -11.07 -5.38 -5.51
CA VAL A 101 -11.82 -6.42 -6.24
C VAL A 101 -13.32 -6.25 -6.02
N TYR A 102 -13.75 -6.05 -4.79
CA TYR A 102 -15.16 -5.89 -4.45
C TYR A 102 -15.81 -4.68 -5.14
N ASN A 103 -15.12 -3.54 -5.19
CA ASN A 103 -15.65 -2.34 -5.83
C ASN A 103 -15.38 -2.27 -7.36
N GLY A 104 -14.75 -3.30 -7.94
CA GLY A 104 -14.50 -3.38 -9.37
C GLY A 104 -13.37 -2.49 -9.88
N THR A 105 -12.43 -2.09 -9.02
CA THR A 105 -11.27 -1.29 -9.42
C THR A 105 -10.19 -2.16 -10.06
N PRO A 106 -9.83 -1.95 -11.35
CA PRO A 106 -8.71 -2.65 -11.97
C PRO A 106 -7.39 -2.30 -11.27
N HIS A 107 -6.59 -3.32 -10.95
CA HIS A 107 -5.27 -3.16 -10.34
C HIS A 107 -4.46 -4.43 -10.50
N ASP A 108 -3.14 -4.30 -10.42
CA ASP A 108 -2.26 -5.46 -10.31
C ASP A 108 -2.01 -5.77 -8.83
N TYR A 109 -2.10 -7.05 -8.50
CA TYR A 109 -1.80 -7.54 -7.15
C TYR A 109 -0.92 -8.79 -7.23
N THR A 110 0.15 -8.82 -6.43
CA THR A 110 1.08 -9.93 -6.41
C THR A 110 1.50 -10.28 -5.00
N GLU A 111 1.48 -11.58 -4.70
CA GLU A 111 2.13 -12.18 -3.54
C GLU A 111 3.19 -13.17 -4.02
N ARG A 112 4.35 -13.18 -3.35
CA ARG A 112 5.41 -14.16 -3.57
C ARG A 112 5.93 -14.65 -2.23
N PRO A 113 6.62 -15.81 -2.18
CA PRO A 113 7.36 -16.21 -0.99
C PRO A 113 8.37 -15.15 -0.58
N GLY A 114 8.47 -14.86 0.71
CA GLY A 114 9.36 -13.88 1.29
C GLY A 114 8.69 -12.95 2.28
N ALA A 115 9.51 -12.18 2.97
CA ALA A 115 9.12 -11.32 4.08
C ALA A 115 9.43 -9.85 3.79
N HIS A 116 9.38 -9.01 4.83
CA HIS A 116 9.67 -7.57 4.76
C HIS A 116 11.18 -7.33 4.66
N THR A 117 11.79 -7.63 3.50
CA THR A 117 13.25 -7.62 3.30
C THR A 117 13.64 -7.00 1.97
N TRP A 118 14.86 -6.48 1.90
CA TRP A 118 15.44 -5.95 0.67
C TRP A 118 15.52 -7.02 -0.42
N GLU A 119 15.80 -8.27 -0.09
CA GLU A 119 15.80 -9.39 -1.04
C GLU A 119 14.45 -9.53 -1.74
N TYR A 120 13.36 -9.49 -0.97
CA TYR A 120 12.01 -9.52 -1.54
C TYR A 120 11.77 -8.34 -2.49
N TRP A 121 12.10 -7.13 -2.07
CA TRP A 121 11.86 -5.92 -2.87
C TRP A 121 12.72 -5.85 -4.13
N GLN A 122 13.95 -6.34 -4.10
CA GLN A 122 14.80 -6.47 -5.29
C GLN A 122 14.17 -7.40 -6.32
N ASN A 123 13.56 -8.50 -5.90
CA ASN A 123 12.81 -9.40 -6.77
C ASN A 123 11.52 -8.77 -7.32
N SER A 124 10.88 -7.90 -6.55
CA SER A 124 9.63 -7.24 -6.95
C SER A 124 9.84 -6.07 -7.90
N LEU A 125 10.95 -5.36 -7.77
CA LEU A 125 11.23 -4.13 -8.52
C LEU A 125 11.07 -4.25 -10.04
N PRO A 126 11.59 -5.29 -10.73
CA PRO A 126 11.43 -5.43 -12.18
C PRO A 126 9.96 -5.45 -12.62
N TYR A 127 9.07 -6.06 -11.84
CA TYR A 127 7.64 -6.11 -12.14
C TYR A 127 6.96 -4.76 -11.97
N HIS A 128 7.36 -3.98 -10.96
CA HIS A 128 6.91 -2.59 -10.81
C HIS A 128 7.38 -1.72 -11.97
N VAL A 129 8.65 -1.83 -12.38
CA VAL A 129 9.18 -1.10 -13.52
C VAL A 129 8.42 -1.46 -14.80
N LEU A 130 8.14 -2.74 -15.04
CA LEU A 130 7.34 -3.19 -16.18
C LEU A 130 5.91 -2.61 -16.14
N PHE A 131 5.29 -2.59 -14.97
CA PHE A 131 3.96 -1.99 -14.79
C PHE A 131 3.98 -0.50 -15.15
N PHE A 132 4.92 0.26 -14.63
CA PHE A 132 5.05 1.69 -14.94
C PHE A 132 5.38 1.95 -16.41
N HIS A 133 6.24 1.13 -17.01
CA HIS A 133 6.55 1.23 -18.44
C HIS A 133 5.28 1.09 -19.29
N LYS A 134 4.42 0.12 -18.99
CA LYS A 134 3.15 -0.08 -19.70
C LYS A 134 2.23 1.14 -19.54
N VAL A 135 2.14 1.72 -18.35
CA VAL A 135 1.35 2.94 -18.10
C VAL A 135 1.88 4.12 -18.93
N PHE A 136 3.19 4.35 -18.89
CA PHE A 136 3.81 5.43 -19.65
C PHE A 136 3.59 5.28 -21.15
N LYS A 137 3.73 4.08 -21.68
CA LYS A 137 3.46 3.77 -23.08
C LYS A 137 2.00 4.05 -23.45
N THR A 138 1.05 3.66 -22.61
CA THR A 138 -0.38 3.94 -22.81
C THR A 138 -0.66 5.44 -22.79
N ASN A 139 0.05 6.20 -21.96
CA ASN A 139 -0.07 7.66 -21.87
C ASN A 139 0.70 8.41 -22.99
N GLY A 140 1.31 7.70 -23.92
CA GLY A 140 2.05 8.31 -25.06
C GLY A 140 3.43 8.84 -24.70
N VAL A 141 3.96 8.48 -23.50
CA VAL A 141 5.35 8.81 -23.14
C VAL A 141 6.29 7.83 -23.82
N THR A 142 7.19 8.35 -24.67
CA THR A 142 8.23 7.54 -25.30
C THR A 142 9.31 7.23 -24.28
N VAL A 143 9.46 5.95 -23.96
CA VAL A 143 10.58 5.46 -23.13
C VAL A 143 11.52 4.76 -24.11
N GLU A 144 12.63 5.41 -24.46
CA GLU A 144 13.71 4.81 -25.24
C GLU A 144 14.56 3.85 -24.39
#